data_3b93ab1d528ed1b1463777b5fc2c666d
#
_entry.id   3b93ab1d528ed1b1463777b5fc2c666d
#
_cell.length_a   1.000
_cell.length_b   1.000
_cell.length_c   1.000
_cell.angle_alpha   90.00
_cell.angle_beta   90.00
_cell.angle_gamma   90.00
#
_symmetry.space_group_name_H-M   'P 1'
#
loop_
_entity.id
_entity.type
_entity.pdbx_description
1 polymer ?
#
loop_
_entity_poly.entity_id
_entity_poly.type
_entity_poly.pdbx_seq_one_letter_code
_entity_poly.pdbx_strand_id
1 'polypeptide(L)'
;FHLVSTVRGVLRADAGWPQLIDATFPPGSVTGAPKLAALETIAKLEPMARGPYCGAVGWVDGDAGTGDVNVAIRTLWLEAGEVHLGTGGGITWDSTPEGEWQETELKARRLLSVVSS
;
A
#
# COMPACT_ATOMS: atom_id res chain seq x y z
N PHE A 1 16.44 1.01 -14.10
CA PHE A 1 17.08 0.87 -12.78
C PHE A 1 16.14 1.40 -11.71
N HIS A 2 16.00 0.65 -10.61
CA HIS A 2 15.26 1.12 -9.44
C HIS A 2 16.23 1.73 -8.44
N LEU A 3 15.90 2.93 -7.94
CA LEU A 3 16.60 3.52 -6.82
C LEU A 3 16.08 2.89 -5.53
N VAL A 4 16.97 2.30 -4.76
CA VAL A 4 16.62 1.61 -3.50
C VAL A 4 17.39 2.26 -2.35
N SER A 5 16.67 2.58 -1.28
CA SER A 5 17.26 3.03 -0.01
C SER A 5 16.92 2.04 1.09
N THR A 6 17.91 1.70 1.91
CA THR A 6 17.72 0.85 3.08
C THR A 6 17.87 1.67 4.34
N VAL A 7 16.84 1.66 5.18
CA VAL A 7 16.86 2.27 6.51
C VAL A 7 16.90 1.15 7.55
N ARG A 8 17.81 1.27 8.51
CA ARG A 8 17.97 0.31 9.61
C ARG A 8 17.80 1.00 10.94
N GLY A 9 17.22 0.29 11.90
CA GLY A 9 17.04 0.78 13.25
C GLY A 9 16.93 -0.36 14.25
N VAL A 10 16.95 -0.02 15.53
CA VAL A 10 16.73 -0.94 16.63
C VAL A 10 15.41 -0.56 17.29
N LEU A 11 14.51 -1.54 17.45
CA LEU A 11 13.27 -1.31 18.17
C LEU A 11 13.55 -1.04 19.66
N ARG A 12 12.76 -0.16 20.25
CA ARG A 12 12.76 0.01 21.69
C ARG A 12 12.30 -1.28 22.37
N ALA A 13 12.74 -1.50 23.59
CA ALA A 13 12.44 -2.72 24.35
C ALA A 13 10.93 -2.91 24.63
N ASP A 14 10.17 -1.83 24.61
CA ASP A 14 8.70 -1.79 24.82
C ASP A 14 7.89 -1.88 23.52
N ALA A 15 8.53 -2.01 22.36
CA ALA A 15 7.89 -2.07 21.06
C ALA A 15 8.04 -3.47 20.43
N GLY A 16 6.94 -4.00 19.92
CA GLY A 16 6.87 -5.24 19.18
C GLY A 16 6.29 -5.05 17.78
N TRP A 17 5.93 -6.15 17.15
CA TRP A 17 5.34 -6.16 15.82
C TRP A 17 4.07 -5.30 15.67
N PRO A 18 3.12 -5.31 16.64
CA PRO A 18 1.94 -4.44 16.53
C PRO A 18 2.30 -2.97 16.43
N GLN A 19 3.18 -2.48 17.30
CA GLN A 19 3.61 -1.08 17.31
C GLN A 19 4.41 -0.73 16.05
N LEU A 20 5.22 -1.68 15.54
CA LEU A 20 5.97 -1.49 14.31
C LEU A 20 5.03 -1.33 13.11
N ILE A 21 4.05 -2.20 12.97
CA ILE A 21 3.07 -2.14 11.88
C ILE A 21 2.23 -0.87 11.98
N ASP A 22 1.73 -0.52 13.14
CA ASP A 22 0.93 0.70 13.34
C ASP A 22 1.71 1.97 12.97
N ALA A 23 2.98 2.03 13.33
CA ALA A 23 3.84 3.16 13.00
C ALA A 23 4.19 3.26 11.51
N THR A 24 4.36 2.12 10.83
CA THR A 24 4.87 2.08 9.45
C THR A 24 3.81 1.90 8.38
N PHE A 25 2.64 1.34 8.71
CA PHE A 25 1.55 1.08 7.77
C PHE A 25 0.29 1.90 8.09
N PRO A 26 -0.49 2.25 7.07
CA PRO A 26 -0.06 2.31 5.68
C PRO A 26 1.02 3.38 5.50
N PRO A 27 2.02 3.17 4.61
CA PRO A 27 3.08 4.15 4.41
C PRO A 27 2.56 5.45 3.80
N GLY A 28 3.16 6.58 4.21
CA GLY A 28 2.80 7.91 3.69
C GLY A 28 2.98 8.05 2.18
N SER A 29 3.89 7.29 1.58
CA SER A 29 4.10 7.27 0.12
C SER A 29 2.92 6.72 -0.69
N VAL A 30 2.00 5.97 -0.05
CA VAL A 30 0.82 5.39 -0.72
C VAL A 30 -0.51 5.97 -0.21
N THR A 31 -0.47 6.71 0.90
CA THR A 31 -1.67 7.36 1.48
C THR A 31 -1.57 8.89 1.44
N GLY A 32 -0.41 9.43 1.72
CA GLY A 32 -0.16 10.87 1.83
C GLY A 32 0.34 11.28 3.21
N ALA A 33 0.76 12.52 3.31
CA ALA A 33 1.23 13.14 4.53
C ALA A 33 0.56 14.51 4.73
N PRO A 34 0.15 14.85 5.96
CA PRO A 34 0.19 14.08 7.20
C PRO A 34 -0.72 12.85 7.18
N LYS A 35 -0.27 11.71 7.71
CA LYS A 35 -0.91 10.39 7.59
C LYS A 35 -2.39 10.39 8.01
N LEU A 36 -2.71 10.92 9.18
CA LEU A 36 -4.10 10.91 9.70
C LEU A 36 -5.04 11.73 8.82
N ALA A 37 -4.64 12.93 8.40
CA ALA A 37 -5.44 13.79 7.52
C ALA A 37 -5.66 13.13 6.15
N ALA A 38 -4.64 12.45 5.61
CA ALA A 38 -4.76 11.71 4.36
C ALA A 38 -5.75 10.54 4.50
N LEU A 39 -5.67 9.75 5.57
CA LEU A 39 -6.59 8.65 5.84
C LEU A 39 -8.04 9.12 6.01
N GLU A 40 -8.27 10.23 6.72
CA GLU A 40 -9.60 10.82 6.84
C GLU A 40 -10.17 11.29 5.49
N THR A 41 -9.30 11.82 4.62
CA THR A 41 -9.69 12.27 3.29
C THR A 41 -10.04 11.08 2.39
N ILE A 42 -9.22 10.03 2.41
CA ILE A 42 -9.48 8.78 1.70
C ILE A 42 -10.83 8.18 2.12
N ALA A 43 -11.08 8.09 3.42
CA ALA A 43 -12.35 7.56 3.94
C ALA A 43 -13.60 8.37 3.54
N LYS A 44 -13.42 9.66 3.23
CA LYS A 44 -14.53 10.53 2.78
C LYS A 44 -14.75 10.49 1.27
N LEU A 45 -13.68 10.32 0.50
CA LEU A 45 -13.72 10.45 -0.96
C LEU A 45 -13.85 9.13 -1.69
N GLU A 46 -13.28 8.05 -1.16
CA GLU A 46 -13.36 6.75 -1.80
C GLU A 46 -14.70 6.06 -1.49
N PRO A 47 -15.37 5.54 -2.52
CA PRO A 47 -16.72 4.96 -2.36
C PRO A 47 -16.72 3.60 -1.66
N MET A 48 -15.55 2.96 -1.57
CA MET A 48 -15.37 1.64 -0.95
C MET A 48 -14.07 1.57 -0.15
N ALA A 49 -14.03 0.65 0.81
CA ALA A 49 -12.82 0.37 1.57
C ALA A 49 -11.73 -0.22 0.66
N ARG A 50 -10.48 0.16 0.92
CA ARG A 50 -9.33 -0.32 0.13
C ARG A 50 -9.00 -1.80 0.33
N GLY A 51 -9.55 -2.43 1.38
CA GLY A 51 -9.20 -3.81 1.73
C GLY A 51 -7.71 -3.97 1.99
N PRO A 52 -7.04 -4.99 1.41
CA PRO A 52 -5.60 -5.18 1.52
C PRO A 52 -4.76 -4.08 0.85
N TYR A 53 -5.32 -3.35 -0.12
CA TYR A 53 -4.59 -2.34 -0.90
C TYR A 53 -3.96 -1.26 -0.02
N CYS A 54 -2.67 -1.01 -0.20
CA CYS A 54 -1.83 -0.12 0.61
C CYS A 54 -1.57 -0.59 2.05
N GLY A 55 -2.10 -1.74 2.45
CA GLY A 55 -1.87 -2.36 3.75
C GLY A 55 -0.57 -3.17 3.81
N ALA A 56 -0.43 -3.94 4.88
CA ALA A 56 0.70 -4.84 5.12
C ALA A 56 0.32 -6.27 4.72
N VAL A 57 1.16 -6.91 3.92
CA VAL A 57 1.06 -8.34 3.59
C VAL A 57 2.39 -9.02 3.86
N GLY A 58 2.37 -10.11 4.61
CA GLY A 58 3.58 -10.81 4.97
C GLY A 58 3.36 -11.83 6.06
N TRP A 59 4.40 -12.12 6.80
CA TRP A 59 4.40 -13.09 7.89
C TRP A 59 5.23 -12.59 9.08
N VAL A 60 4.89 -13.09 10.24
CA VAL A 60 5.63 -12.89 11.49
C VAL A 60 5.75 -14.22 12.18
N ASP A 61 6.98 -14.60 12.54
CA ASP A 61 7.28 -15.71 13.42
C ASP A 61 7.44 -15.20 14.85
N GLY A 62 6.45 -15.51 15.70
CA GLY A 62 6.42 -15.06 17.08
C GLY A 62 7.51 -15.68 17.97
N ASP A 63 7.93 -16.90 17.65
CA ASP A 63 8.95 -17.62 18.44
C ASP A 63 10.35 -17.13 18.11
N ALA A 64 10.64 -16.94 16.82
CA ALA A 64 11.93 -16.43 16.37
C ALA A 64 12.03 -14.88 16.47
N GLY A 65 10.91 -14.18 16.66
CA GLY A 65 10.87 -12.72 16.67
C GLY A 65 11.18 -12.09 15.31
N THR A 66 11.05 -12.85 14.23
CA THR A 66 11.37 -12.43 12.85
C THR A 66 10.10 -12.26 12.02
N GLY A 67 10.21 -11.56 10.92
CA GLY A 67 9.09 -11.40 9.99
C GLY A 67 9.50 -10.59 8.77
N ASP A 68 8.68 -10.67 7.75
CA ASP A 68 8.81 -9.89 6.53
C ASP A 68 7.44 -9.41 6.08
N VAL A 69 7.29 -8.11 5.89
CA VAL A 69 6.04 -7.49 5.46
C VAL A 69 6.28 -6.56 4.29
N ASN A 70 5.41 -6.65 3.31
CA ASN A 70 5.43 -5.85 2.11
C ASN A 70 4.21 -4.92 2.06
N VAL A 71 4.32 -3.83 1.33
CA VAL A 71 3.18 -2.96 1.03
C VAL A 71 2.35 -3.61 -0.08
N ALA A 72 1.05 -3.79 0.15
CA ALA A 72 0.14 -4.37 -0.83
C ALA A 72 -0.21 -3.37 -1.93
N ILE A 73 0.76 -3.05 -2.78
CA ILE A 73 0.60 -2.33 -4.04
C ILE A 73 0.88 -3.29 -5.20
N ARG A 74 0.27 -3.06 -6.35
CA ARG A 74 0.36 -3.97 -7.51
C ARG A 74 -0.01 -5.41 -7.14
N THR A 75 -0.97 -5.52 -6.25
CA THR A 75 -1.42 -6.77 -5.62
C THR A 75 -2.84 -7.05 -6.07
N LEU A 76 -3.06 -8.28 -6.49
CA LEU A 76 -4.38 -8.84 -6.74
C LEU A 76 -4.78 -9.68 -5.53
N TRP A 77 -6.04 -9.64 -5.16
CA TRP A 77 -6.57 -10.57 -4.15
C TRP A 77 -7.89 -11.14 -4.62
N LEU A 78 -8.20 -12.32 -4.12
CA LEU A 78 -9.43 -13.02 -4.40
C LEU A 78 -10.34 -12.95 -3.17
N GLU A 79 -11.54 -12.47 -3.34
CA GLU A 79 -12.55 -12.39 -2.29
C GLU A 79 -13.93 -12.71 -2.86
N ALA A 80 -14.66 -13.62 -2.20
CA ALA A 80 -15.98 -14.05 -2.63
C ALA A 80 -16.10 -14.50 -4.10
N GLY A 81 -15.02 -15.04 -4.67
CA GLY A 81 -14.96 -15.48 -6.07
C GLY A 81 -14.67 -14.38 -7.08
N GLU A 82 -14.42 -13.16 -6.62
CA GLU A 82 -14.06 -12.02 -7.45
C GLU A 82 -12.58 -11.65 -7.26
N VAL A 83 -11.95 -11.23 -8.35
CA VAL A 83 -10.57 -10.71 -8.31
C VAL A 83 -10.62 -9.20 -8.15
N HIS A 84 -9.96 -8.73 -7.12
CA HIS A 84 -9.84 -7.32 -6.79
C HIS A 84 -8.44 -6.80 -7.07
N LEU A 85 -8.37 -5.55 -7.48
CA LEU A 85 -7.13 -4.81 -7.73
C LEU A 85 -7.28 -3.37 -7.26
N GLY A 86 -6.40 -2.95 -6.34
CA GLY A 86 -6.23 -1.54 -6.01
C GLY A 86 -5.10 -0.92 -6.86
N THR A 87 -5.37 0.23 -7.47
CA THR A 87 -4.38 0.99 -8.23
C THR A 87 -4.56 2.48 -8.04
N GLY A 88 -3.50 3.25 -8.21
CA GLY A 88 -3.53 4.70 -8.05
C GLY A 88 -2.20 5.35 -8.45
N GLY A 89 -2.19 6.67 -8.50
CA GLY A 89 -1.03 7.52 -8.75
C GLY A 89 -0.53 8.23 -7.50
N GLY A 90 0.66 8.81 -7.58
CA GLY A 90 1.24 9.67 -6.55
C GLY A 90 1.13 11.12 -6.98
N ILE A 91 0.15 11.85 -6.47
CA ILE A 91 -0.11 13.25 -6.85
C ILE A 91 1.01 14.15 -6.34
N THR A 92 1.61 14.90 -7.26
CA THR A 92 2.63 15.91 -6.98
C THR A 92 2.15 17.29 -7.43
N TRP A 93 2.95 18.31 -7.20
CA TRP A 93 2.61 19.69 -7.58
C TRP A 93 2.38 19.88 -9.08
N ASP A 94 3.10 19.12 -9.90
CA ASP A 94 3.01 19.20 -11.37
C ASP A 94 2.01 18.21 -11.98
N SER A 95 1.31 17.43 -11.15
CA SER A 95 0.33 16.46 -11.61
C SER A 95 -0.90 17.14 -12.21
N THR A 96 -1.42 16.55 -13.28
CA THR A 96 -2.73 16.91 -13.85
C THR A 96 -3.71 15.75 -13.65
N PRO A 97 -5.01 16.02 -13.43
CA PRO A 97 -6.01 14.97 -13.24
C PRO A 97 -6.00 13.92 -14.36
N GLU A 98 -5.89 14.36 -15.60
CA GLU A 98 -5.86 13.50 -16.78
C GLU A 98 -4.60 12.62 -16.83
N GLY A 99 -3.45 13.19 -16.50
CA GLY A 99 -2.17 12.45 -16.46
C GLY A 99 -2.17 11.38 -15.38
N GLU A 100 -2.64 11.70 -14.18
CA GLU A 100 -2.75 10.76 -13.06
C GLU A 100 -3.75 9.64 -13.37
N TRP A 101 -4.86 9.96 -14.01
CA TRP A 101 -5.83 8.97 -14.44
C TRP A 101 -5.23 7.99 -15.45
N GLN A 102 -4.56 8.51 -16.49
CA GLN A 102 -3.89 7.68 -17.49
C GLN A 102 -2.81 6.79 -16.89
N GLU A 103 -2.05 7.30 -15.92
CA GLU A 103 -1.05 6.50 -15.21
C GLU A 103 -1.71 5.37 -14.41
N THR A 104 -2.82 5.65 -13.74
CA THR A 104 -3.59 4.67 -12.99
C THR A 104 -4.11 3.55 -13.89
N GLU A 105 -4.69 3.90 -15.04
CA GLU A 105 -5.14 2.92 -16.04
C GLU A 105 -3.99 2.07 -16.60
N LEU A 106 -2.84 2.69 -16.89
CA LEU A 106 -1.66 1.97 -17.37
C LEU A 106 -1.14 0.96 -16.34
N LYS A 107 -1.13 1.33 -15.06
CA LYS A 107 -0.76 0.43 -13.95
C LYS A 107 -1.73 -0.74 -13.83
N ALA A 108 -3.03 -0.50 -13.94
CA ALA A 108 -4.06 -1.53 -13.88
C ALA A 108 -3.96 -2.51 -15.05
N ARG A 109 -3.79 -2.02 -16.26
CA ARG A 109 -3.84 -2.81 -17.51
C ARG A 109 -2.89 -4.00 -17.49
N ARG A 110 -1.65 -3.82 -17.02
CA ARG A 110 -0.66 -4.89 -16.92
C ARG A 110 -1.07 -5.99 -15.93
N LEU A 111 -1.67 -5.61 -14.82
CA LEU A 111 -2.08 -6.57 -13.80
C LEU A 111 -3.35 -7.32 -14.22
N LEU A 112 -4.31 -6.60 -14.81
CA LEU A 112 -5.53 -7.20 -15.32
C LEU A 112 -5.27 -8.19 -16.44
N SER A 113 -4.26 -7.97 -17.29
CA SER A 113 -3.91 -8.92 -18.34
C SER A 113 -3.46 -10.29 -17.82
N VAL A 114 -3.03 -10.39 -16.57
CA VAL A 114 -2.63 -11.68 -15.96
C VAL A 114 -3.85 -12.54 -15.60
N VAL A 115 -4.99 -11.92 -15.30
CA VAL A 115 -6.20 -12.62 -14.85
C VAL A 115 -7.27 -12.76 -15.93
N SER A 116 -7.06 -12.15 -17.10
CA SER A 116 -7.97 -12.20 -18.25
C SER A 116 -7.47 -13.12 -19.37
N SER A 117 -6.42 -13.90 -19.12
CA SER A 117 -5.84 -14.86 -20.07
C SER A 117 -6.40 -16.28 -19.88
#